data_c824a0cadea990b59cfb79b7361ed127
#
_entry.id   c824a0cadea990b59cfb79b7361ed127
#
_cell.length_a   1.000
_cell.length_b   1.000
_cell.length_c   1.000
_cell.angle_alpha   90.00
_cell.angle_beta   90.00
_cell.angle_gamma   90.00
#
_symmetry.space_group_name_H-M   'P 1'
#
loop_
_entity.id
_entity.type
_entity.pdbx_description
1 polymer ?
#
loop_
_entity_poly.entity_id
_entity_poly.type
_entity_poly.pdbx_seq_one_letter_code
_entity_poly.pdbx_strand_id
1 'polypeptide(L)' 'YTGAQVAEMILRNKGINDVVVKHVSGDLTDHYDPSKKVVNLSDSVYSSTSIAAISVAAHECGHAIQHNVGYVPLSLRSA' A
#
# COMPACT_ATOMS: atom_id res chain seq x y z
N TYR A 1 -11.82 -3.75 -10.49
CA TYR A 1 -10.39 -3.64 -10.17
C TYR A 1 -10.00 -4.66 -9.11
N THR A 2 -8.80 -5.21 -9.23
CA THR A 2 -8.21 -6.07 -8.20
C THR A 2 -7.53 -5.23 -7.13
N GLY A 3 -7.18 -5.86 -6.00
CA GLY A 3 -6.42 -5.17 -4.97
C GLY A 3 -5.11 -4.59 -5.50
N ALA A 4 -4.40 -5.36 -6.33
CA ALA A 4 -3.15 -4.89 -6.93
C ALA A 4 -3.36 -3.67 -7.82
N GLN A 5 -4.41 -3.68 -8.65
CA GLN A 5 -4.71 -2.56 -9.53
C GLN A 5 -5.05 -1.30 -8.73
N VAL A 6 -5.84 -1.46 -7.67
CA VAL A 6 -6.20 -0.33 -6.81
C VAL A 6 -4.96 0.23 -6.11
N ALA A 7 -4.10 -0.64 -5.61
CA ALA A 7 -2.85 -0.22 -4.96
C ALA A 7 -1.99 0.60 -5.92
N GLU A 8 -1.81 0.12 -7.14
CA GLU A 8 -1.02 0.84 -8.15
C GLU A 8 -1.65 2.18 -8.50
N MET A 9 -2.97 2.23 -8.64
CA MET A 9 -3.67 3.46 -8.94
C MET A 9 -3.51 4.50 -7.84
N ILE A 10 -3.62 4.09 -6.58
CA ILE A 10 -3.48 4.99 -5.44
C ILE A 10 -2.06 5.57 -5.40
N LEU A 11 -1.05 4.72 -5.53
CA LEU A 11 0.34 5.16 -5.49
C LEU A 11 0.64 6.13 -6.65
N ARG A 12 0.15 5.81 -7.83
CA ARG A 12 0.37 6.65 -9.02
C ARG A 12 -0.31 8.01 -8.87
N ASN A 13 -1.54 8.03 -8.33
CA ASN A 13 -2.27 9.28 -8.11
C ASN A 13 -1.55 10.20 -7.12
N LYS A 14 -0.78 9.64 -6.21
CA LYS A 14 -0.01 10.42 -5.25
C LYS A 14 1.40 10.73 -5.74
N GLY A 15 1.72 10.38 -6.98
CA GLY A 15 3.02 10.63 -7.56
C GLY A 15 4.14 9.77 -6.98
N ILE A 16 3.78 8.63 -6.38
CA ILE A 16 4.74 7.72 -5.78
C ILE A 16 5.11 6.66 -6.81
N ASN A 17 6.30 6.78 -7.38
CA ASN A 17 6.76 5.90 -8.45
C ASN A 17 7.82 4.90 -8.02
N ASP A 18 8.33 5.01 -6.80
CA ASP A 18 9.40 4.15 -6.30
C ASP A 18 8.91 3.02 -5.40
N VAL A 19 7.61 2.91 -5.21
CA VAL A 19 7.01 1.82 -4.45
C VAL A 19 6.43 0.80 -5.42
N VAL A 20 6.75 -0.47 -5.18
CA VAL A 20 6.33 -1.59 -6.03
C VAL A 20 5.25 -2.39 -5.31
N VAL A 21 4.24 -2.83 -6.03
CA VAL A 21 3.21 -3.73 -5.51
C VAL A 21 3.62 -5.16 -5.87
N LYS A 22 3.75 -6.02 -4.87
CA LYS A 22 4.16 -7.41 -5.07
C LYS A 22 3.13 -8.38 -4.50
N HIS A 23 3.08 -9.54 -5.11
CA HIS A 23 2.26 -10.66 -4.67
C HIS A 23 3.09 -11.56 -3.76
N VAL A 24 2.53 -11.88 -2.60
CA VAL A 24 3.16 -12.83 -1.68
C VAL A 24 2.22 -13.97 -1.38
N SER A 25 2.76 -15.15 -1.12
CA SER A 25 1.98 -16.33 -0.81
C SER A 25 1.37 -16.23 0.59
N GLY A 26 0.22 -16.85 0.76
CA GLY A 26 -0.45 -16.94 2.05
C GLY A 26 -1.60 -15.95 2.18
N ASP A 27 -2.23 -15.99 3.34
CA ASP A 27 -3.34 -15.11 3.68
C ASP A 27 -2.95 -14.19 4.84
N LEU A 28 -3.52 -13.00 4.86
CA LEU A 28 -3.35 -12.05 5.95
C LEU A 28 -1.89 -11.63 6.18
N THR A 29 -1.10 -11.66 5.12
CA THR A 29 0.30 -11.22 5.18
C THR A 29 0.51 -9.89 4.47
N ASP A 30 -0.58 -9.18 4.21
CA ASP A 30 -0.54 -7.88 3.54
C ASP A 30 0.18 -6.87 4.42
N HIS A 31 1.18 -6.21 3.86
CA HIS A 31 1.92 -5.20 4.60
C HIS A 31 2.74 -4.33 3.66
N TYR A 32 3.13 -3.16 4.14
CA TYR A 32 4.07 -2.29 3.46
C TYR A 32 5.45 -2.42 4.12
N ASP A 33 6.47 -2.65 3.30
CA ASP A 33 7.85 -2.72 3.77
C ASP A 33 8.56 -1.41 3.41
N PRO A 34 8.79 -0.52 4.38
CA PRO A 34 9.39 0.78 4.10
C PRO A 34 10.87 0.69 3.70
N SER A 35 11.59 -0.33 4.16
CA SER A 35 13.00 -0.47 3.82
C SER A 35 13.21 -0.86 2.37
N LYS A 36 12.30 -1.64 1.82
CA LYS A 36 12.36 -2.09 0.42
C LYS A 36 11.41 -1.31 -0.48
N LYS A 37 10.56 -0.48 0.10
CA LYS A 37 9.53 0.29 -0.61
C LYS A 37 8.63 -0.62 -1.43
N VAL A 38 8.06 -1.61 -0.76
CA VAL A 38 7.22 -2.63 -1.39
C VAL A 38 5.92 -2.76 -0.62
N VAL A 39 4.79 -2.75 -1.35
CA VAL A 39 3.49 -3.13 -0.81
C VAL A 39 3.28 -4.60 -1.16
N ASN A 40 3.29 -5.46 -0.14
CA ASN A 40 3.10 -6.90 -0.32
C ASN A 40 1.63 -7.24 -0.10
N LEU A 41 1.01 -7.84 -1.10
CA LEU A 41 -0.39 -8.24 -1.04
C LEU A 41 -0.48 -9.76 -1.16
N SER A 42 -1.24 -10.36 -0.25
CA SER A 42 -1.46 -11.81 -0.24
C SER A 42 -2.35 -12.25 -1.39
N ASP A 43 -2.42 -13.57 -1.60
CA ASP A 43 -3.25 -14.16 -2.65
C ASP A 43 -4.69 -13.70 -2.60
N SER A 44 -5.25 -13.59 -1.40
CA SER A 44 -6.66 -13.23 -1.24
C SER A 44 -6.94 -11.75 -1.51
N VAL A 45 -5.90 -10.94 -1.64
CA VAL A 45 -6.04 -9.49 -1.89
C VAL A 45 -5.56 -9.12 -3.29
N TYR A 46 -4.42 -9.65 -3.70
CA TYR A 46 -3.74 -9.23 -4.93
C TYR A 46 -4.64 -9.37 -6.15
N SER A 47 -5.30 -10.51 -6.31
CA SER A 47 -6.11 -10.82 -7.48
C SER A 47 -7.61 -10.65 -7.25
N SER A 48 -8.03 -10.31 -6.05
CA SER A 48 -9.44 -10.23 -5.70
C SER A 48 -10.03 -8.87 -6.06
N THR A 49 -11.29 -8.89 -6.47
CA THR A 49 -12.06 -7.68 -6.76
C THR A 49 -13.06 -7.36 -5.65
N SER A 50 -13.02 -8.08 -4.53
CA SER A 50 -13.94 -7.85 -3.42
C SER A 50 -13.67 -6.50 -2.75
N ILE A 51 -14.69 -5.93 -2.13
CA ILE A 51 -14.55 -4.67 -1.40
C ILE A 51 -13.55 -4.82 -0.26
N ALA A 52 -13.56 -5.97 0.42
CA ALA A 52 -12.62 -6.24 1.50
C ALA A 52 -11.16 -6.22 1.00
N ALA A 53 -10.90 -6.87 -0.13
CA ALA A 53 -9.56 -6.91 -0.72
C ALA A 53 -9.10 -5.51 -1.13
N ILE A 54 -9.97 -4.74 -1.75
CA ILE A 54 -9.68 -3.37 -2.16
C ILE A 54 -9.38 -2.50 -0.94
N SER A 55 -10.13 -2.68 0.14
CA SER A 55 -9.91 -1.92 1.38
C SER A 55 -8.54 -2.24 2.01
N VAL A 56 -8.14 -3.52 2.00
CA VAL A 56 -6.83 -3.91 2.52
C VAL A 56 -5.71 -3.28 1.68
N ALA A 57 -5.83 -3.37 0.35
CA ALA A 57 -4.85 -2.78 -0.55
C ALA A 57 -4.72 -1.26 -0.30
N ALA A 58 -5.84 -0.57 -0.15
CA ALA A 58 -5.84 0.86 0.12
C ALA A 58 -5.19 1.18 1.48
N HIS A 59 -5.43 0.36 2.48
CA HIS A 59 -4.84 0.54 3.81
C HIS A 59 -3.30 0.45 3.75
N GLU A 60 -2.78 -0.54 3.05
CA GLU A 60 -1.32 -0.69 2.93
C GLU A 60 -0.71 0.44 2.11
N CYS A 61 -1.41 0.92 1.09
CA CYS A 61 -0.96 2.09 0.35
C CYS A 61 -0.93 3.34 1.24
N GLY A 62 -1.86 3.44 2.19
CA GLY A 62 -1.87 4.52 3.16
C GLY A 62 -0.57 4.59 3.96
N HIS A 63 -0.03 3.44 4.38
CA HIS A 63 1.27 3.40 5.05
C HIS A 63 2.40 3.86 4.14
N ALA A 64 2.37 3.44 2.87
CA ALA A 64 3.37 3.87 1.91
C ALA A 64 3.33 5.38 1.70
N ILE A 65 2.14 5.96 1.61
CA ILE A 65 1.95 7.40 1.45
C ILE A 65 2.50 8.14 2.67
N GLN A 66 2.17 7.70 3.88
CA GLN A 66 2.66 8.31 5.10
C GLN A 66 4.19 8.29 5.16
N HIS A 67 4.80 7.18 4.79
CA HIS A 67 6.25 7.07 4.76
C HIS A 67 6.86 8.02 3.74
N ASN A 68 6.24 8.12 2.56
CA ASN A 68 6.75 8.95 1.47
C ASN A 68 6.74 10.43 1.81
N VAL A 69 5.68 10.90 2.50
CA VAL A 69 5.59 12.32 2.87
C VAL A 69 6.42 12.68 4.09
N GLY A 70 7.13 11.72 4.68
CA GLY A 70 8.11 11.99 5.72
C GLY A 70 7.53 12.43 7.05
N TYR A 71 6.34 11.98 7.39
CA TYR A 71 5.72 12.28 8.69
C TYR A 71 5.54 13.76 8.97
N VAL A 72 5.26 14.52 7.94
CA VAL A 72 5.09 15.96 8.10
C VAL A 72 4.11 16.33 9.22
N PRO A 73 2.94 15.69 9.34
CA PRO A 73 2.01 16.00 10.44
C PRO A 73 2.63 15.78 11.81
N LEU A 74 3.45 14.73 11.95
CA LEU A 74 4.11 14.42 13.20
C LEU A 74 5.15 15.49 13.54
N SER A 75 5.91 15.92 12.55
CA SER A 75 6.89 16.98 12.74
C SER A 75 6.23 18.27 13.17
N LEU A 76 5.10 18.61 12.60
CA LEU A 76 4.36 19.82 12.97
C LEU A 76 3.90 19.77 14.42
N ARG A 77 3.46 18.59 14.88
CA ARG A 77 3.06 18.44 16.26
C ARG A 77 4.20 18.56 17.24
N SER A 78 5.36 18.11 16.81
CA SER A 78 6.56 18.16 17.64
C SER A 78 7.07 19.58 17.82
N ALA A 79 6.82 20.37 16.81
CA ALA A 79 7.25 21.76 16.87
C ALA A 79 6.37 22.57 17.77
#